data_498f714c3fa64f53f75a1bb555fd6e65
#
_entry.id   498f714c3fa64f53f75a1bb555fd6e65
#
_cell.length_a   1.000
_cell.length_b   1.000
_cell.length_c   1.000
_cell.angle_alpha   90.00
_cell.angle_beta   90.00
_cell.angle_gamma   90.00
#
_symmetry.space_group_name_H-M   'P 1'
#
loop_
_entity.id
_entity.type
_entity.pdbx_description
1 polymer ?
#
loop_
_entity_poly.entity_id
_entity_poly.type
_entity_poly.pdbx_seq_one_letter_code
_entity_poly.pdbx_strand_id
1 'polypeptide(L)'
;MRVTPLRETHMELGASFGEFAGWEVPMVYTSTLEEHLAVRSSVGVFDISHMGRLLLSGPDVLELLELVYTKRVSRTKVGFMSGPTLALNEHARVKDDEMPYNIDGERWLIVPNAAVADHMRDYMRSLATGRGLRVDVFDLRDSYAMLAIQGPRVVDVMEKLGAPWASSLKPLEFRVDEDVAGVKTFIVSRSGWTGEDGFEVIAEPKAAATILRESIKAGAKPAGIAARDTLRIEMGFALGAFEYGEDPERFPCAYSLRYGMGAIDWSKRGYIGEEALRACRREGARWVRVGIIMRKEAAKIIPRHGYKLYIEDLEVGWVTSGTYSPVLGRGVGQAYISSGHALIGESVEVEVRGVRYEARISDFPLIKK
;
A
#
# COMPACT_ATOMS: atom_id res chain seq x y z
N MET A 1 12.68 -1.29 -18.25
CA MET A 1 12.52 -0.59 -16.95
C MET A 1 11.90 0.78 -17.25
N ARG A 2 10.78 1.12 -16.61
CA ARG A 2 10.18 2.46 -16.72
C ARG A 2 10.92 3.44 -15.82
N VAL A 3 10.78 4.73 -16.08
CA VAL A 3 11.45 5.80 -15.31
C VAL A 3 10.38 6.75 -14.79
N THR A 4 10.53 7.21 -13.54
CA THR A 4 9.60 8.21 -13.01
C THR A 4 9.62 9.48 -13.85
N PRO A 5 8.45 10.10 -14.13
CA PRO A 5 8.41 11.37 -14.87
C PRO A 5 9.09 12.54 -14.11
N LEU A 6 9.40 12.37 -12.84
CA LEU A 6 10.05 13.37 -11.99
C LEU A 6 11.56 13.14 -11.83
N ARG A 7 12.17 12.27 -12.64
CA ARG A 7 13.58 11.85 -12.51
C ARG A 7 14.56 13.02 -12.40
N GLU A 8 14.42 14.01 -13.28
CA GLU A 8 15.31 15.20 -13.26
C GLU A 8 15.21 15.95 -11.94
N THR A 9 13.99 16.14 -11.44
CA THR A 9 13.77 16.79 -10.13
C THR A 9 14.42 15.99 -8.99
N HIS A 10 14.36 14.67 -9.03
CA HIS A 10 15.00 13.84 -8.02
C HIS A 10 16.53 13.88 -8.10
N MET A 11 17.08 13.97 -9.32
CA MET A 11 18.54 14.18 -9.50
C MET A 11 19.00 15.50 -8.90
N GLU A 12 18.27 16.60 -9.13
CA GLU A 12 18.53 17.90 -8.53
C GLU A 12 18.49 17.86 -7.00
N LEU A 13 17.62 17.02 -6.44
CA LEU A 13 17.47 16.82 -5.00
C LEU A 13 18.49 15.83 -4.40
N GLY A 14 19.38 15.26 -5.21
CA GLY A 14 20.43 14.34 -4.77
C GLY A 14 19.95 12.93 -4.43
N ALA A 15 18.86 12.47 -5.04
CA ALA A 15 18.35 11.11 -4.81
C ALA A 15 19.32 10.03 -5.33
N SER A 16 19.44 8.95 -4.55
CA SER A 16 19.97 7.68 -5.04
C SER A 16 18.83 6.86 -5.62
N PHE A 17 19.01 6.37 -6.84
CA PHE A 17 18.01 5.59 -7.56
C PHE A 17 18.21 4.10 -7.40
N GLY A 18 17.13 3.35 -7.56
CA GLY A 18 17.13 1.88 -7.62
C GLY A 18 15.91 1.37 -8.36
N GLU A 19 15.90 0.07 -8.59
CA GLU A 19 14.76 -0.60 -9.20
C GLU A 19 13.73 -0.97 -8.14
N PHE A 20 12.46 -0.68 -8.42
CA PHE A 20 11.31 -1.15 -7.69
C PHE A 20 10.16 -1.46 -8.64
N ALA A 21 9.71 -2.71 -8.65
CA ALA A 21 8.57 -3.18 -9.47
C ALA A 21 8.69 -2.78 -10.97
N GLY A 22 9.88 -2.91 -11.55
CA GLY A 22 10.16 -2.60 -12.96
C GLY A 22 10.36 -1.10 -13.26
N TRP A 23 10.42 -0.26 -12.24
CA TRP A 23 10.64 1.18 -12.36
C TRP A 23 11.97 1.61 -11.74
N GLU A 24 12.65 2.58 -12.36
CA GLU A 24 13.69 3.37 -11.71
C GLU A 24 13.03 4.45 -10.84
N VAL A 25 13.22 4.36 -9.53
CA VAL A 25 12.59 5.24 -8.53
C VAL A 25 13.62 5.82 -7.56
N PRO A 26 13.34 6.97 -6.91
CA PRO A 26 14.19 7.47 -5.82
C PRO A 26 14.08 6.54 -4.61
N MET A 27 15.18 5.87 -4.27
CA MET A 27 15.24 4.95 -3.14
C MET A 27 15.54 5.67 -1.83
N VAL A 28 16.48 6.62 -1.86
CA VAL A 28 16.97 7.34 -0.67
C VAL A 28 17.52 8.70 -1.11
N TYR A 29 17.33 9.75 -0.29
CA TYR A 29 17.95 11.08 -0.47
C TYR A 29 19.05 11.35 0.58
N THR A 30 18.77 11.05 1.84
CA THR A 30 19.75 11.23 2.93
C THR A 30 20.05 9.89 3.59
N SER A 31 19.12 9.34 4.34
CA SER A 31 19.16 7.98 4.85
C SER A 31 17.74 7.49 5.12
N THR A 32 17.52 6.19 4.94
CA THR A 32 16.23 5.56 5.23
C THR A 32 15.75 5.88 6.65
N LEU A 33 16.68 5.93 7.62
CA LEU A 33 16.37 6.22 9.02
C LEU A 33 15.85 7.65 9.23
N GLU A 34 16.56 8.64 8.69
CA GLU A 34 16.17 10.04 8.82
C GLU A 34 14.87 10.36 8.10
N GLU A 35 14.70 9.80 6.91
CA GLU A 35 13.48 9.97 6.12
C GLU A 35 12.28 9.34 6.83
N HIS A 36 12.43 8.12 7.36
CA HIS A 36 11.41 7.48 8.18
C HIS A 36 11.02 8.33 9.40
N LEU A 37 12.00 8.81 10.17
CA LEU A 37 11.74 9.62 11.36
C LEU A 37 11.11 10.97 11.00
N ALA A 38 11.47 11.57 9.86
CA ALA A 38 10.84 12.80 9.38
C ALA A 38 9.34 12.59 9.12
N VAL A 39 8.94 11.48 8.52
CA VAL A 39 7.54 11.13 8.30
C VAL A 39 6.80 10.91 9.63
N ARG A 40 7.45 10.23 10.60
CA ARG A 40 6.83 9.97 11.92
C ARG A 40 6.69 11.22 12.79
N SER A 41 7.59 12.19 12.67
CA SER A 41 7.64 13.36 13.57
C SER A 41 7.24 14.69 12.92
N SER A 42 7.24 14.77 11.59
CA SER A 42 6.97 15.98 10.84
C SER A 42 6.20 15.68 9.55
N VAL A 43 6.86 15.81 8.39
CA VAL A 43 6.27 15.50 7.08
C VAL A 43 7.36 14.99 6.14
N GLY A 44 7.06 13.91 5.42
CA GLY A 44 7.82 13.46 4.26
C GLY A 44 7.00 13.59 2.97
N VAL A 45 7.68 13.76 1.85
CA VAL A 45 7.09 13.73 0.51
C VAL A 45 7.76 12.67 -0.34
N PHE A 46 6.94 11.78 -0.93
CA PHE A 46 7.34 10.65 -1.75
C PHE A 46 6.86 10.83 -3.19
N ASP A 47 7.68 10.42 -4.14
CA ASP A 47 7.21 10.12 -5.49
C ASP A 47 6.72 8.67 -5.54
N ILE A 48 5.45 8.51 -5.84
CA ILE A 48 4.79 7.21 -6.01
C ILE A 48 4.22 7.04 -7.42
N SER A 49 4.85 7.71 -8.41
CA SER A 49 4.42 7.68 -9.81
C SER A 49 4.55 6.30 -10.47
N HIS A 50 5.23 5.36 -9.84
CA HIS A 50 5.28 3.96 -10.26
C HIS A 50 3.94 3.21 -10.07
N MET A 51 3.05 3.67 -9.19
CA MET A 51 1.73 3.06 -8.98
C MET A 51 0.89 3.14 -10.27
N GLY A 52 -0.01 2.18 -10.46
CA GLY A 52 -1.01 2.25 -11.51
C GLY A 52 -1.97 3.43 -11.33
N ARG A 53 -2.52 3.94 -12.41
CA ARG A 53 -3.60 4.94 -12.41
C ARG A 53 -4.53 4.60 -13.56
N LEU A 54 -5.59 3.84 -13.26
CA LEU A 54 -6.55 3.39 -14.26
C LEU A 54 -7.87 4.13 -14.05
N LEU A 55 -8.25 4.97 -15.01
CA LEU A 55 -9.55 5.60 -15.04
C LEU A 55 -10.52 4.67 -15.78
N LEU A 56 -11.55 4.23 -15.07
CA LEU A 56 -12.66 3.47 -15.62
C LEU A 56 -13.82 4.43 -15.90
N SER A 57 -14.42 4.34 -17.07
CA SER A 57 -15.53 5.21 -17.46
C SER A 57 -16.60 4.43 -18.21
N GLY A 58 -17.86 4.69 -17.90
CA GLY A 58 -19.00 4.10 -18.59
C GLY A 58 -20.15 3.73 -17.64
N PRO A 59 -21.33 3.49 -18.20
CA PRO A 59 -22.55 3.25 -17.41
C PRO A 59 -22.49 1.96 -16.58
N ASP A 60 -21.65 0.99 -16.98
CA ASP A 60 -21.59 -0.32 -16.33
C ASP A 60 -20.35 -0.47 -15.43
N VAL A 61 -19.61 0.64 -15.13
CA VAL A 61 -18.39 0.64 -14.29
C VAL A 61 -18.66 0.07 -12.90
N LEU A 62 -19.78 0.45 -12.28
CA LEU A 62 -20.10 -0.03 -10.95
C LEU A 62 -20.35 -1.54 -10.91
N GLU A 63 -20.98 -2.10 -11.96
CA GLU A 63 -21.18 -3.54 -12.09
C GLU A 63 -19.83 -4.27 -12.19
N LEU A 64 -18.90 -3.76 -13.00
CA LEU A 64 -17.55 -4.31 -13.10
C LEU A 64 -16.82 -4.29 -11.75
N LEU A 65 -16.86 -3.17 -11.03
CA LEU A 65 -16.18 -3.04 -9.74
C LEU A 65 -16.81 -3.93 -8.66
N GLU A 66 -18.16 -4.09 -8.68
CA GLU A 66 -18.84 -5.02 -7.78
C GLU A 66 -18.48 -6.49 -8.05
N LEU A 67 -18.19 -6.85 -9.30
CA LEU A 67 -17.74 -8.19 -9.69
C LEU A 67 -16.29 -8.46 -9.25
N VAL A 68 -15.43 -7.46 -9.29
CA VAL A 68 -13.98 -7.60 -9.03
C VAL A 68 -13.67 -7.58 -7.53
N TYR A 69 -14.27 -6.68 -6.77
CA TYR A 69 -13.83 -6.39 -5.41
C TYR A 69 -14.64 -7.12 -4.34
N THR A 70 -13.97 -7.49 -3.26
CA THR A 70 -14.56 -8.15 -2.09
C THR A 70 -15.47 -7.26 -1.26
N LYS A 71 -15.38 -5.93 -1.43
CA LYS A 71 -16.18 -4.93 -0.72
C LYS A 71 -17.28 -4.37 -1.60
N ARG A 72 -18.39 -3.92 -1.02
CA ARG A 72 -19.47 -3.22 -1.73
C ARG A 72 -19.03 -1.82 -2.10
N VAL A 73 -18.50 -1.67 -3.32
CA VAL A 73 -18.04 -0.36 -3.86
C VAL A 73 -19.22 0.58 -4.08
N SER A 74 -20.40 0.03 -4.39
CA SER A 74 -21.67 0.77 -4.56
C SER A 74 -22.10 1.63 -3.36
N ARG A 75 -21.53 1.37 -2.18
CA ARG A 75 -21.76 2.20 -0.98
C ARG A 75 -20.84 3.42 -0.87
N THR A 76 -19.87 3.52 -1.76
CA THR A 76 -18.92 4.63 -1.77
C THR A 76 -19.55 5.87 -2.36
N LYS A 77 -19.59 6.95 -1.60
CA LYS A 77 -20.14 8.24 -2.07
C LYS A 77 -19.21 8.87 -3.11
N VAL A 78 -19.78 9.69 -3.98
CA VAL A 78 -19.00 10.56 -4.86
C VAL A 78 -18.07 11.44 -4.02
N GLY A 79 -16.83 11.60 -4.47
CA GLY A 79 -15.78 12.32 -3.74
C GLY A 79 -15.10 11.49 -2.64
N PHE A 80 -15.37 10.18 -2.55
CA PHE A 80 -14.76 9.28 -1.56
C PHE A 80 -14.12 8.05 -2.22
N MET A 81 -13.10 7.53 -1.57
CA MET A 81 -12.51 6.23 -1.84
C MET A 81 -13.28 5.15 -1.07
N SER A 82 -13.37 3.95 -1.61
CA SER A 82 -14.11 2.83 -1.00
C SER A 82 -13.52 2.34 0.34
N GLY A 83 -12.31 2.75 0.68
CA GLY A 83 -11.45 2.08 1.67
C GLY A 83 -10.90 0.76 1.13
N PRO A 84 -9.97 0.12 1.86
CA PRO A 84 -9.25 -1.06 1.35
C PRO A 84 -10.23 -2.16 0.93
N THR A 85 -9.97 -2.75 -0.23
CA THR A 85 -10.69 -3.91 -0.78
C THR A 85 -9.74 -4.80 -1.57
N LEU A 86 -10.10 -6.04 -1.83
CA LEU A 86 -9.26 -7.01 -2.53
C LEU A 86 -9.87 -7.41 -3.86
N ALA A 87 -9.07 -7.45 -4.90
CA ALA A 87 -9.36 -8.16 -6.13
C ALA A 87 -8.80 -9.60 -5.99
N LEU A 88 -9.63 -10.60 -6.23
CA LEU A 88 -9.26 -12.00 -6.07
C LEU A 88 -9.27 -12.73 -7.42
N ASN A 89 -8.53 -13.84 -7.47
CA ASN A 89 -8.78 -14.86 -8.49
C ASN A 89 -9.81 -15.88 -7.98
N GLU A 90 -10.17 -16.84 -8.83
CA GLU A 90 -11.20 -17.86 -8.56
C GLU A 90 -10.86 -18.78 -7.36
N HIS A 91 -9.57 -18.83 -6.99
CA HIS A 91 -9.03 -19.61 -5.87
C HIS A 91 -8.85 -18.79 -4.59
N ALA A 92 -9.46 -17.61 -4.52
CA ALA A 92 -9.33 -16.65 -3.42
C ALA A 92 -7.89 -16.24 -3.11
N ARG A 93 -7.01 -16.20 -4.12
CA ARG A 93 -5.70 -15.56 -4.02
C ARG A 93 -5.83 -14.09 -4.43
N VAL A 94 -5.07 -13.24 -3.77
CA VAL A 94 -5.15 -11.80 -4.00
C VAL A 94 -4.38 -11.42 -5.25
N LYS A 95 -5.07 -10.83 -6.21
CA LYS A 95 -4.47 -10.18 -7.39
C LYS A 95 -3.89 -8.82 -7.00
N ASP A 96 -4.69 -8.03 -6.31
CA ASP A 96 -4.27 -6.72 -5.80
C ASP A 96 -5.14 -6.25 -4.63
N ASP A 97 -4.62 -5.29 -3.85
CA ASP A 97 -5.37 -4.56 -2.83
C ASP A 97 -5.48 -3.09 -3.24
N GLU A 98 -6.69 -2.56 -3.22
CA GLU A 98 -6.97 -1.25 -3.80
C GLU A 98 -8.02 -0.47 -3.01
N MET A 99 -8.11 0.81 -3.31
CA MET A 99 -9.13 1.71 -2.79
C MET A 99 -9.76 2.52 -3.95
N PRO A 100 -10.76 1.98 -4.67
CA PRO A 100 -11.43 2.66 -5.77
C PRO A 100 -11.99 4.03 -5.36
N TYR A 101 -11.73 5.05 -6.20
CA TYR A 101 -12.19 6.43 -6.04
C TYR A 101 -13.47 6.64 -6.85
N ASN A 102 -14.57 7.02 -6.22
CA ASN A 102 -15.82 7.38 -6.91
C ASN A 102 -15.81 8.85 -7.32
N ILE A 103 -15.50 9.13 -8.58
CA ILE A 103 -15.41 10.52 -9.08
C ILE A 103 -16.81 11.13 -9.25
N ASP A 104 -17.74 10.42 -9.94
CA ASP A 104 -19.09 10.92 -10.22
C ASP A 104 -20.15 9.83 -10.43
N GLY A 105 -19.82 8.59 -10.10
CA GLY A 105 -20.67 7.41 -10.29
C GLY A 105 -20.38 6.63 -11.57
N GLU A 106 -20.13 7.30 -12.69
CA GLU A 106 -19.77 6.69 -13.99
C GLU A 106 -18.25 6.71 -14.27
N ARG A 107 -17.50 7.53 -13.56
CA ARG A 107 -16.03 7.56 -13.60
C ARG A 107 -15.45 7.16 -12.26
N TRP A 108 -14.57 6.19 -12.31
CA TRP A 108 -13.85 5.69 -11.14
C TRP A 108 -12.36 5.61 -11.43
N LEU A 109 -11.55 6.02 -10.48
CA LEU A 109 -10.10 5.79 -10.55
C LEU A 109 -9.73 4.63 -9.63
N ILE A 110 -8.92 3.70 -10.14
CA ILE A 110 -8.24 2.69 -9.34
C ILE A 110 -6.74 2.89 -9.44
N VAL A 111 -6.03 2.59 -8.35
CA VAL A 111 -4.59 2.81 -8.22
C VAL A 111 -3.91 1.48 -7.89
N PRO A 112 -3.77 0.58 -8.89
CA PRO A 112 -3.13 -0.72 -8.70
C PRO A 112 -1.67 -0.59 -8.27
N ASN A 113 -1.20 -1.56 -7.51
CA ASN A 113 0.20 -1.68 -7.16
C ASN A 113 1.07 -1.81 -8.43
N ALA A 114 2.26 -1.21 -8.39
CA ALA A 114 3.12 -1.07 -9.58
C ALA A 114 3.42 -2.40 -10.28
N ALA A 115 3.68 -3.46 -9.52
CA ALA A 115 4.02 -4.78 -10.04
C ALA A 115 2.89 -5.44 -10.85
N VAL A 116 1.64 -5.08 -10.58
CA VAL A 116 0.46 -5.70 -11.20
C VAL A 116 -0.38 -4.73 -12.03
N ALA A 117 0.05 -3.48 -12.18
CA ALA A 117 -0.75 -2.44 -12.85
C ALA A 117 -1.13 -2.78 -14.30
N ASP A 118 -0.20 -3.34 -15.08
CA ASP A 118 -0.50 -3.79 -16.45
C ASP A 118 -1.46 -4.99 -16.44
N HIS A 119 -1.23 -5.94 -15.53
CA HIS A 119 -2.11 -7.10 -15.36
C HIS A 119 -3.54 -6.68 -14.96
N MET A 120 -3.69 -5.77 -14.00
CA MET A 120 -4.99 -5.26 -13.58
C MET A 120 -5.71 -4.49 -14.69
N ARG A 121 -5.00 -3.65 -15.46
CA ARG A 121 -5.56 -2.98 -16.63
C ARG A 121 -6.16 -3.99 -17.64
N ASP A 122 -5.37 -5.00 -18.00
CA ASP A 122 -5.76 -5.98 -19.01
C ASP A 122 -6.85 -6.91 -18.47
N TYR A 123 -6.81 -7.24 -17.18
CA TYR A 123 -7.86 -7.98 -16.48
C TYR A 123 -9.19 -7.23 -16.49
N MET A 124 -9.21 -5.95 -16.13
CA MET A 124 -10.43 -5.12 -16.15
C MET A 124 -11.03 -5.03 -17.56
N ARG A 125 -10.19 -4.81 -18.59
CA ARG A 125 -10.63 -4.78 -20.00
C ARG A 125 -11.21 -6.10 -20.46
N SER A 126 -10.50 -7.20 -20.18
CA SER A 126 -10.93 -8.54 -20.57
C SER A 126 -12.25 -8.92 -19.90
N LEU A 127 -12.39 -8.61 -18.61
CA LEU A 127 -13.59 -8.90 -17.85
C LEU A 127 -14.79 -8.08 -18.35
N ALA A 128 -14.61 -6.78 -18.62
CA ALA A 128 -15.64 -5.92 -19.17
C ALA A 128 -16.11 -6.46 -20.54
N THR A 129 -15.17 -6.75 -21.45
CA THR A 129 -15.48 -7.28 -22.78
C THR A 129 -16.18 -8.66 -22.68
N GLY A 130 -15.66 -9.56 -21.87
CA GLY A 130 -16.20 -10.91 -21.71
C GLY A 130 -17.60 -10.97 -21.08
N ARG A 131 -17.99 -9.91 -20.37
CA ARG A 131 -19.33 -9.73 -19.78
C ARG A 131 -20.26 -8.83 -20.58
N GLY A 132 -19.76 -8.23 -21.68
CA GLY A 132 -20.54 -7.28 -22.48
C GLY A 132 -20.82 -5.95 -21.76
N LEU A 133 -19.98 -5.56 -20.80
CA LEU A 133 -20.12 -4.31 -20.04
C LEU A 133 -19.55 -3.13 -20.83
N ARG A 134 -20.23 -2.01 -20.80
CA ARG A 134 -19.84 -0.77 -21.46
C ARG A 134 -18.93 0.04 -20.52
N VAL A 135 -17.66 -0.36 -20.48
CA VAL A 135 -16.62 0.23 -19.64
C VAL A 135 -15.36 0.45 -20.46
N ASP A 136 -14.91 1.69 -20.52
CA ASP A 136 -13.60 2.05 -21.02
C ASP A 136 -12.57 2.09 -19.87
N VAL A 137 -11.36 1.59 -20.13
CA VAL A 137 -10.26 1.58 -19.16
C VAL A 137 -9.08 2.34 -19.73
N PHE A 138 -8.79 3.50 -19.18
CA PHE A 138 -7.69 4.39 -19.56
C PHE A 138 -6.53 4.29 -18.58
N ASP A 139 -5.33 4.06 -19.11
CA ASP A 139 -4.10 4.09 -18.32
C ASP A 139 -3.56 5.51 -18.29
N LEU A 140 -3.51 6.13 -17.12
CA LEU A 140 -3.10 7.52 -16.94
C LEU A 140 -1.63 7.67 -16.49
N ARG A 141 -0.84 6.57 -16.45
CA ARG A 141 0.55 6.62 -15.96
C ARG A 141 1.48 7.51 -16.76
N ASP A 142 1.23 7.67 -18.05
CA ASP A 142 2.06 8.51 -18.93
C ASP A 142 1.62 9.99 -18.89
N SER A 143 0.39 10.27 -18.44
CA SER A 143 -0.19 11.62 -18.40
C SER A 143 -0.02 12.30 -17.03
N TYR A 144 0.03 11.53 -15.96
CA TYR A 144 0.07 12.05 -14.59
C TYR A 144 1.17 11.41 -13.76
N ALA A 145 1.76 12.18 -12.88
CA ALA A 145 2.58 11.74 -11.77
C ALA A 145 1.74 11.63 -10.48
N MET A 146 2.25 10.96 -9.47
CA MET A 146 1.58 10.83 -8.18
C MET A 146 2.57 11.05 -7.04
N LEU A 147 2.21 11.92 -6.10
CA LEU A 147 2.98 12.23 -4.90
C LEU A 147 2.20 11.81 -3.65
N ALA A 148 2.92 11.42 -2.60
CA ALA A 148 2.35 11.23 -1.27
C ALA A 148 3.05 12.16 -0.27
N ILE A 149 2.30 13.08 0.36
CA ILE A 149 2.77 14.02 1.38
C ILE A 149 2.22 13.51 2.71
N GLN A 150 3.08 13.03 3.62
CA GLN A 150 2.69 12.20 4.74
C GLN A 150 3.38 12.63 6.03
N GLY A 151 2.62 12.72 7.12
CA GLY A 151 3.17 13.00 8.45
C GLY A 151 2.20 13.78 9.34
N PRO A 152 2.41 13.82 10.66
CA PRO A 152 1.49 14.45 11.61
C PRO A 152 1.31 15.97 11.41
N ARG A 153 2.22 16.62 10.68
CA ARG A 153 2.13 18.04 10.37
C ARG A 153 1.78 18.34 8.91
N VAL A 154 1.19 17.37 8.22
CA VAL A 154 0.88 17.50 6.79
C VAL A 154 -0.08 18.65 6.48
N VAL A 155 -1.02 18.94 7.38
CA VAL A 155 -1.97 20.05 7.22
C VAL A 155 -1.24 21.40 7.16
N ASP A 156 -0.20 21.62 8.01
CA ASP A 156 0.61 22.82 8.00
C ASP A 156 1.33 23.00 6.63
N VAL A 157 1.77 21.90 6.04
CA VAL A 157 2.41 21.91 4.72
C VAL A 157 1.39 22.25 3.63
N MET A 158 0.21 21.62 3.65
CA MET A 158 -0.85 21.91 2.67
C MET A 158 -1.33 23.36 2.73
N GLU A 159 -1.42 23.96 3.92
CA GLU A 159 -1.71 25.40 4.07
C GLU A 159 -0.66 26.28 3.38
N LYS A 160 0.62 26.00 3.60
CA LYS A 160 1.74 26.73 2.94
C LYS A 160 1.77 26.51 1.41
N LEU A 161 1.24 25.39 0.93
CA LEU A 161 1.05 25.13 -0.49
C LEU A 161 -0.18 25.84 -1.09
N GLY A 162 -0.85 26.72 -0.32
CA GLY A 162 -2.04 27.42 -0.78
C GLY A 162 -3.29 26.52 -0.88
N ALA A 163 -3.29 25.39 -0.18
CA ALA A 163 -4.40 24.44 -0.15
C ALA A 163 -4.99 24.28 1.28
N PRO A 164 -5.44 25.35 1.97
CA PRO A 164 -5.99 25.28 3.33
C PRO A 164 -7.28 24.45 3.42
N TRP A 165 -8.00 24.35 2.29
CA TRP A 165 -9.19 23.51 2.15
C TRP A 165 -8.92 22.02 2.42
N ALA A 166 -7.67 21.55 2.23
CA ALA A 166 -7.31 20.15 2.44
C ALA A 166 -7.54 19.70 3.90
N SER A 167 -7.40 20.62 4.88
CA SER A 167 -7.67 20.34 6.29
C SER A 167 -9.12 19.89 6.54
N SER A 168 -10.07 20.31 5.70
CA SER A 168 -11.49 19.97 5.82
C SER A 168 -11.84 18.59 5.27
N LEU A 169 -10.97 17.96 4.48
CA LEU A 169 -11.19 16.63 3.96
C LEU A 169 -11.22 15.61 5.10
N LYS A 170 -12.18 14.70 5.04
CA LYS A 170 -12.22 13.53 5.91
C LYS A 170 -11.24 12.45 5.41
N PRO A 171 -10.83 11.51 6.24
CA PRO A 171 -10.10 10.34 5.75
C PRO A 171 -10.83 9.67 4.57
N LEU A 172 -10.09 9.34 3.51
CA LEU A 172 -10.57 8.78 2.25
C LEU A 172 -11.47 9.71 1.41
N GLU A 173 -11.67 10.95 1.80
CA GLU A 173 -12.29 11.99 0.96
C GLU A 173 -11.26 12.55 -0.02
N PHE A 174 -11.70 12.90 -1.22
CA PHE A 174 -10.85 13.54 -2.22
C PHE A 174 -11.60 14.66 -2.95
N ARG A 175 -10.83 15.53 -3.59
CA ARG A 175 -11.32 16.54 -4.53
C ARG A 175 -10.60 16.43 -5.86
N VAL A 176 -11.27 16.87 -6.90
CA VAL A 176 -10.75 16.93 -8.27
C VAL A 176 -10.52 18.38 -8.68
N ASP A 177 -9.60 18.61 -9.62
CA ASP A 177 -9.33 19.91 -10.26
C ASP A 177 -9.01 21.07 -9.29
N GLU A 178 -8.42 20.75 -8.13
CA GLU A 178 -8.01 21.74 -7.13
C GLU A 178 -6.61 22.31 -7.40
N ASP A 179 -6.36 23.51 -6.88
CA ASP A 179 -5.05 24.13 -6.94
C ASP A 179 -4.20 23.76 -5.71
N VAL A 180 -2.96 23.33 -5.95
CA VAL A 180 -1.93 23.08 -4.92
C VAL A 180 -0.62 23.69 -5.41
N ALA A 181 0.04 24.51 -4.60
CA ALA A 181 1.26 25.24 -4.97
C ALA A 181 1.10 26.10 -6.24
N GLY A 182 -0.11 26.65 -6.48
CA GLY A 182 -0.44 27.48 -7.63
C GLY A 182 -0.53 26.71 -8.96
N VAL A 183 -0.61 25.38 -8.93
CA VAL A 183 -0.78 24.53 -10.12
C VAL A 183 -1.98 23.61 -9.98
N LYS A 184 -2.61 23.26 -11.10
CA LYS A 184 -3.76 22.35 -11.13
C LYS A 184 -3.34 20.92 -10.83
N THR A 185 -4.19 20.25 -10.04
CA THR A 185 -4.10 18.82 -9.77
C THR A 185 -5.30 18.10 -10.39
N PHE A 186 -5.14 16.83 -10.73
CA PHE A 186 -6.27 16.00 -11.14
C PHE A 186 -7.06 15.51 -9.90
N ILE A 187 -6.36 15.00 -8.91
CA ILE A 187 -6.97 14.53 -7.64
C ILE A 187 -6.05 14.89 -6.46
N VAL A 188 -6.65 15.30 -5.35
CA VAL A 188 -6.01 15.36 -4.03
C VAL A 188 -6.90 14.56 -3.07
N SER A 189 -6.38 13.47 -2.51
CA SER A 189 -7.08 12.61 -1.54
C SER A 189 -6.42 12.64 -0.18
N ARG A 190 -7.22 12.59 0.90
CA ARG A 190 -6.69 12.39 2.25
C ARG A 190 -6.52 10.91 2.52
N SER A 191 -5.38 10.41 2.13
CA SER A 191 -5.01 8.99 2.15
C SER A 191 -3.50 8.82 2.26
N GLY A 192 -3.04 7.58 2.46
CA GLY A 192 -1.63 7.26 2.52
C GLY A 192 -1.34 5.83 2.95
N TRP A 193 -0.08 5.45 2.92
CA TRP A 193 0.39 4.10 3.21
C TRP A 193 1.53 4.09 4.26
N THR A 194 1.58 5.11 5.10
CA THR A 194 2.57 5.27 6.16
C THR A 194 2.00 5.08 7.56
N GLY A 195 0.65 5.12 7.64
CA GLY A 195 -0.08 5.17 8.89
C GLY A 195 -0.10 6.55 9.56
N GLU A 196 0.59 7.55 9.01
CA GLU A 196 0.41 8.95 9.40
C GLU A 196 -0.75 9.57 8.63
N ASP A 197 -1.20 10.74 9.06
CA ASP A 197 -2.09 11.57 8.25
C ASP A 197 -1.36 12.00 6.99
N GLY A 198 -2.08 12.19 5.88
CA GLY A 198 -1.42 12.50 4.64
C GLY A 198 -2.36 12.74 3.47
N PHE A 199 -1.77 13.29 2.42
CA PHE A 199 -2.45 13.52 1.16
C PHE A 199 -1.71 12.84 0.02
N GLU A 200 -2.46 12.25 -0.90
CA GLU A 200 -1.94 11.78 -2.17
C GLU A 200 -2.43 12.71 -3.27
N VAL A 201 -1.49 13.17 -4.10
CA VAL A 201 -1.71 14.20 -5.12
C VAL A 201 -1.40 13.62 -6.49
N ILE A 202 -2.36 13.61 -7.39
CA ILE A 202 -2.20 13.22 -8.79
C ILE A 202 -2.24 14.47 -9.64
N ALA A 203 -1.18 14.72 -10.40
CA ALA A 203 -1.05 15.93 -11.23
C ALA A 203 -0.19 15.64 -12.48
N GLU A 204 -0.29 16.48 -13.50
CA GLU A 204 0.61 16.41 -14.64
C GLU A 204 2.09 16.48 -14.17
N PRO A 205 3.04 15.85 -14.88
CA PRO A 205 4.43 15.78 -14.43
C PRO A 205 5.08 17.12 -14.04
N LYS A 206 4.83 18.17 -14.82
CA LYS A 206 5.35 19.52 -14.53
C LYS A 206 4.74 20.11 -13.25
N ALA A 207 3.43 19.93 -13.07
CA ALA A 207 2.72 20.38 -11.87
C ALA A 207 3.19 19.57 -10.64
N ALA A 208 3.32 18.26 -10.76
CA ALA A 208 3.83 17.41 -9.68
C ALA A 208 5.27 17.79 -9.28
N ALA A 209 6.16 18.09 -10.24
CA ALA A 209 7.50 18.59 -9.96
C ALA A 209 7.49 19.92 -9.17
N THR A 210 6.56 20.82 -9.50
CA THR A 210 6.35 22.08 -8.74
C THR A 210 5.88 21.76 -7.32
N ILE A 211 4.84 20.93 -7.17
CA ILE A 211 4.31 20.55 -5.86
C ILE A 211 5.39 19.89 -5.00
N LEU A 212 6.21 19.00 -5.56
CA LEU A 212 7.32 18.36 -4.86
C LEU A 212 8.32 19.39 -4.32
N ARG A 213 8.79 20.31 -5.17
CA ARG A 213 9.74 21.36 -4.75
C ARG A 213 9.14 22.30 -3.69
N GLU A 214 7.91 22.74 -3.90
CA GLU A 214 7.23 23.63 -2.94
C GLU A 214 6.92 22.93 -1.62
N SER A 215 6.60 21.62 -1.62
CA SER A 215 6.44 20.82 -0.39
C SER A 215 7.73 20.81 0.43
N ILE A 216 8.89 20.67 -0.23
CA ILE A 216 10.19 20.70 0.44
C ILE A 216 10.47 22.08 1.03
N LYS A 217 10.21 23.16 0.28
CA LYS A 217 10.33 24.55 0.78
C LYS A 217 9.37 24.81 1.96
N ALA A 218 8.19 24.19 1.95
CA ALA A 218 7.21 24.27 3.04
C ALA A 218 7.63 23.50 4.30
N GLY A 219 8.68 22.67 4.22
CA GLY A 219 9.29 21.94 5.34
C GLY A 219 9.07 20.41 5.31
N ALA A 220 8.54 19.87 4.21
CA ALA A 220 8.53 18.43 4.03
C ALA A 220 9.93 17.90 3.67
N LYS A 221 10.31 16.72 4.18
CA LYS A 221 11.56 16.06 3.80
C LYS A 221 11.32 15.18 2.57
N PRO A 222 12.14 15.26 1.50
CA PRO A 222 12.06 14.28 0.44
C PRO A 222 12.38 12.90 1.02
N ALA A 223 11.57 11.91 0.70
CA ALA A 223 11.71 10.56 1.22
C ALA A 223 11.57 9.53 0.10
N GLY A 224 12.46 8.53 0.12
CA GLY A 224 12.53 7.51 -0.91
C GLY A 224 11.69 6.26 -0.57
N ILE A 225 11.61 5.35 -1.55
CA ILE A 225 10.84 4.11 -1.44
C ILE A 225 11.35 3.22 -0.30
N ALA A 226 12.65 3.27 0.03
CA ALA A 226 13.19 2.52 1.17
C ALA A 226 12.56 2.95 2.50
N ALA A 227 12.35 4.26 2.72
CA ALA A 227 11.67 4.75 3.92
C ALA A 227 10.17 4.38 3.90
N ARG A 228 9.51 4.45 2.73
CA ARG A 228 8.11 4.04 2.58
C ARG A 228 7.92 2.56 2.96
N ASP A 229 8.84 1.68 2.56
CA ASP A 229 8.79 0.26 2.93
C ASP A 229 8.94 0.05 4.44
N THR A 230 9.85 0.76 5.10
CA THR A 230 10.00 0.63 6.56
C THR A 230 8.76 1.11 7.31
N LEU A 231 8.14 2.19 6.87
CA LEU A 231 6.92 2.77 7.45
C LEU A 231 5.72 1.82 7.33
N ARG A 232 5.50 1.21 6.14
CA ARG A 232 4.38 0.29 5.92
C ARG A 232 4.53 -0.99 6.75
N ILE A 233 5.77 -1.49 6.94
CA ILE A 233 6.03 -2.69 7.75
C ILE A 233 5.64 -2.46 9.21
N GLU A 234 5.98 -1.31 9.79
CA GLU A 234 5.57 -0.96 11.15
C GLU A 234 4.05 -0.95 11.33
N MET A 235 3.32 -0.55 10.30
CA MET A 235 1.86 -0.51 10.32
C MET A 235 1.19 -1.84 9.99
N GLY A 236 1.96 -2.80 9.47
CA GLY A 236 1.43 -4.08 9.04
C GLY A 236 0.70 -4.00 7.69
N PHE A 237 0.96 -2.97 6.88
CA PHE A 237 0.43 -2.94 5.52
C PHE A 237 1.10 -4.01 4.66
N ALA A 238 0.27 -4.81 4.02
CA ALA A 238 0.73 -5.87 3.13
C ALA A 238 1.22 -5.32 1.79
N LEU A 239 2.20 -5.97 1.18
CA LEU A 239 2.71 -5.64 -0.13
C LEU A 239 2.61 -6.86 -1.05
N GLY A 240 2.10 -6.69 -2.25
CA GLY A 240 2.05 -7.72 -3.27
C GLY A 240 3.43 -8.30 -3.57
N ALA A 241 3.49 -9.56 -3.93
CA ALA A 241 4.68 -10.39 -4.12
C ALA A 241 5.47 -10.74 -2.84
N PHE A 242 5.14 -10.14 -1.69
CA PHE A 242 5.71 -10.46 -0.38
C PHE A 242 4.69 -11.11 0.55
N GLU A 243 3.59 -10.42 0.85
CA GLU A 243 2.53 -10.90 1.73
C GLU A 243 1.40 -11.57 0.97
N TYR A 244 1.16 -11.21 -0.28
CA TYR A 244 0.11 -11.82 -1.12
C TYR A 244 0.50 -11.87 -2.59
N GLY A 245 -0.23 -12.67 -3.34
CA GLY A 245 -0.11 -12.86 -4.78
C GLY A 245 -0.99 -14.03 -5.24
N GLU A 246 -0.98 -14.33 -6.54
CA GLU A 246 -1.86 -15.33 -7.13
C GLU A 246 -1.31 -16.77 -7.08
N ASP A 247 0.01 -16.93 -6.89
CA ASP A 247 0.67 -18.23 -6.86
C ASP A 247 0.26 -19.02 -5.61
N PRO A 248 -0.46 -20.15 -5.72
CA PRO A 248 -0.96 -20.93 -4.59
C PRO A 248 0.16 -21.65 -3.80
N GLU A 249 1.33 -21.84 -4.41
CA GLU A 249 2.47 -22.47 -3.73
C GLU A 249 3.18 -21.48 -2.79
N ARG A 250 3.12 -20.20 -3.11
CA ARG A 250 3.80 -19.13 -2.37
C ARG A 250 2.87 -18.39 -1.40
N PHE A 251 1.62 -18.21 -1.77
CA PHE A 251 0.69 -17.35 -1.02
C PHE A 251 -0.53 -18.13 -0.52
N PRO A 252 -0.87 -17.97 0.76
CA PRO A 252 -2.11 -18.52 1.29
C PRO A 252 -3.34 -17.80 0.69
N CYS A 253 -4.51 -18.36 0.94
CA CYS A 253 -5.79 -17.73 0.65
C CYS A 253 -5.91 -16.35 1.33
N ALA A 254 -6.63 -15.41 0.71
CA ALA A 254 -6.83 -14.04 1.21
C ALA A 254 -7.33 -13.97 2.67
N TYR A 255 -8.02 -14.97 3.16
CA TYR A 255 -8.45 -15.05 4.57
C TYR A 255 -7.28 -15.07 5.56
N SER A 256 -6.15 -15.66 5.17
CA SER A 256 -4.92 -15.73 5.98
C SER A 256 -4.22 -14.37 6.17
N LEU A 257 -4.51 -13.42 5.28
CA LEU A 257 -3.87 -12.11 5.27
C LEU A 257 -4.19 -11.29 6.52
N ARG A 258 -5.34 -11.54 7.14
CA ARG A 258 -5.86 -10.71 8.24
C ARG A 258 -5.80 -9.22 7.88
N TYR A 259 -6.00 -8.93 6.60
CA TYR A 259 -5.95 -7.58 6.08
C TYR A 259 -7.12 -6.80 6.66
N GLY A 260 -6.85 -5.76 7.38
CA GLY A 260 -7.73 -4.87 8.11
C GLY A 260 -9.23 -5.25 8.13
N MET A 261 -9.83 -5.20 9.26
CA MET A 261 -11.25 -5.54 9.41
C MET A 261 -12.10 -4.61 8.54
N GLY A 262 -12.46 -5.00 7.34
CA GLY A 262 -13.25 -4.19 6.42
C GLY A 262 -12.80 -4.25 4.96
N ALA A 263 -11.70 -4.90 4.64
CA ALA A 263 -11.33 -5.16 3.25
C ALA A 263 -12.27 -6.17 2.58
N ILE A 264 -12.94 -7.02 3.36
CA ILE A 264 -13.91 -8.02 2.88
C ILE A 264 -15.28 -7.73 3.50
N ASP A 265 -16.29 -7.48 2.68
CA ASP A 265 -17.70 -7.46 3.10
C ASP A 265 -18.28 -8.88 3.03
N TRP A 266 -18.34 -9.57 4.16
CA TRP A 266 -18.85 -10.93 4.25
C TRP A 266 -20.34 -11.06 3.92
N SER A 267 -21.09 -9.96 3.85
CA SER A 267 -22.50 -9.95 3.43
C SER A 267 -22.65 -9.83 1.90
N LYS A 268 -21.58 -9.43 1.20
CA LYS A 268 -21.56 -9.30 -0.26
C LYS A 268 -21.54 -10.69 -0.93
N ARG A 269 -22.18 -10.78 -2.10
CA ARG A 269 -22.25 -11.95 -2.97
C ARG A 269 -21.94 -11.59 -4.41
N GLY A 270 -21.56 -12.58 -5.20
CA GLY A 270 -21.43 -12.46 -6.65
C GLY A 270 -20.12 -11.84 -7.13
N TYR A 271 -19.07 -11.78 -6.31
CA TYR A 271 -17.74 -11.34 -6.74
C TYR A 271 -16.84 -12.54 -7.04
N ILE A 272 -15.79 -12.31 -7.84
CA ILE A 272 -14.85 -13.36 -8.24
C ILE A 272 -14.08 -13.86 -7.01
N GLY A 273 -13.97 -15.20 -6.87
CA GLY A 273 -13.30 -15.84 -5.74
C GLY A 273 -14.14 -15.98 -4.47
N GLU A 274 -15.42 -15.54 -4.47
CA GLU A 274 -16.28 -15.58 -3.29
C GLU A 274 -16.40 -16.99 -2.69
N GLU A 275 -16.72 -17.99 -3.50
CA GLU A 275 -16.93 -19.37 -3.02
C GLU A 275 -15.66 -19.94 -2.38
N ALA A 276 -14.52 -19.77 -3.03
CA ALA A 276 -13.23 -20.21 -2.51
C ALA A 276 -12.86 -19.47 -1.22
N LEU A 277 -13.10 -18.13 -1.14
CA LEU A 277 -12.84 -17.35 0.05
C LEU A 277 -13.72 -17.81 1.24
N ARG A 278 -14.98 -18.13 0.98
CA ARG A 278 -15.89 -18.67 2.00
C ARG A 278 -15.50 -20.07 2.45
N ALA A 279 -15.02 -20.90 1.53
CA ALA A 279 -14.45 -22.21 1.85
C ALA A 279 -13.24 -22.05 2.78
N CYS A 280 -12.28 -21.22 2.42
CA CYS A 280 -11.13 -20.89 3.28
C CYS A 280 -11.55 -20.46 4.69
N ARG A 281 -12.60 -19.64 4.80
CA ARG A 281 -13.09 -19.18 6.10
C ARG A 281 -13.73 -20.32 6.92
N ARG A 282 -14.48 -21.22 6.27
CA ARG A 282 -15.11 -22.38 6.96
C ARG A 282 -14.09 -23.40 7.44
N GLU A 283 -13.08 -23.66 6.62
CA GLU A 283 -12.02 -24.62 6.91
C GLU A 283 -11.01 -24.07 7.93
N GLY A 284 -10.94 -22.75 8.06
CA GLY A 284 -9.94 -22.05 8.85
C GLY A 284 -8.64 -21.82 8.07
N ALA A 285 -7.87 -20.83 8.48
CA ALA A 285 -6.58 -20.54 7.86
C ALA A 285 -5.50 -21.51 8.35
N ARG A 286 -4.81 -22.19 7.44
CA ARG A 286 -3.61 -22.97 7.78
C ARG A 286 -2.48 -22.06 8.24
N TRP A 287 -2.34 -20.90 7.60
CA TRP A 287 -1.33 -19.88 7.86
C TRP A 287 -2.01 -18.58 8.26
N VAL A 288 -1.43 -17.86 9.20
CA VAL A 288 -1.94 -16.58 9.68
C VAL A 288 -0.84 -15.54 9.61
N ARG A 289 -1.12 -14.39 8.99
CA ARG A 289 -0.17 -13.28 8.94
C ARG A 289 -0.12 -12.58 10.30
N VAL A 290 1.09 -12.42 10.82
CA VAL A 290 1.40 -11.80 12.11
C VAL A 290 2.56 -10.84 11.98
N GLY A 291 2.71 -9.97 12.96
CA GLY A 291 3.90 -9.18 13.16
C GLY A 291 4.95 -9.91 13.97
N ILE A 292 6.22 -9.55 13.75
CA ILE A 292 7.35 -10.06 14.50
C ILE A 292 8.18 -8.89 15.00
N ILE A 293 8.53 -8.91 16.30
CA ILE A 293 9.39 -7.93 16.95
C ILE A 293 10.56 -8.66 17.59
N MET A 294 11.78 -8.39 17.13
CA MET A 294 12.99 -9.00 17.71
C MET A 294 13.16 -8.62 19.18
N ARG A 295 13.66 -9.53 20.02
CA ARG A 295 13.96 -9.24 21.44
C ARG A 295 15.11 -8.24 21.57
N LYS A 296 15.28 -7.62 22.74
CA LYS A 296 16.29 -6.58 22.99
C LYS A 296 17.70 -7.08 22.70
N GLU A 297 17.99 -8.32 23.05
CA GLU A 297 19.26 -9.00 22.88
C GLU A 297 19.62 -9.17 21.39
N ALA A 298 18.59 -9.23 20.53
CA ALA A 298 18.69 -9.36 19.09
C ALA A 298 18.20 -8.07 18.35
N ALA A 299 18.22 -6.92 19.00
CA ALA A 299 17.63 -5.68 18.48
C ALA A 299 18.16 -5.25 17.10
N LYS A 300 19.42 -5.52 16.80
CA LYS A 300 20.06 -5.19 15.53
C LYS A 300 19.85 -6.24 14.43
N ILE A 301 19.26 -7.38 14.76
CA ILE A 301 18.92 -8.42 13.78
C ILE A 301 17.67 -8.00 13.04
N ILE A 302 17.76 -7.96 11.70
CA ILE A 302 16.62 -7.62 10.83
C ILE A 302 16.07 -8.94 10.27
N PRO A 303 14.80 -9.28 10.56
CA PRO A 303 14.17 -10.45 9.96
C PRO A 303 13.92 -10.17 8.47
N ARG A 304 14.62 -10.89 7.58
CA ARG A 304 14.51 -10.69 6.14
C ARG A 304 13.53 -11.66 5.51
N HIS A 305 13.03 -11.31 4.33
CA HIS A 305 12.18 -12.19 3.51
C HIS A 305 12.78 -13.59 3.38
N GLY A 306 11.95 -14.61 3.58
CA GLY A 306 12.31 -16.02 3.46
C GLY A 306 13.00 -16.63 4.70
N TYR A 307 13.33 -15.85 5.72
CA TYR A 307 13.85 -16.42 6.98
C TYR A 307 12.78 -17.25 7.66
N LYS A 308 13.17 -18.42 8.12
CA LYS A 308 12.29 -19.39 8.76
C LYS A 308 12.03 -19.05 10.22
N LEU A 309 10.87 -19.46 10.69
CA LEU A 309 10.44 -19.30 12.07
C LEU A 309 10.32 -20.65 12.75
N TYR A 310 10.83 -20.73 13.97
CA TYR A 310 10.83 -21.96 14.77
C TYR A 310 10.23 -21.72 16.16
N ILE A 311 9.59 -22.75 16.67
CA ILE A 311 9.32 -22.94 18.10
C ILE A 311 9.99 -24.24 18.47
N GLU A 312 11.01 -24.19 19.34
CA GLU A 312 11.91 -25.31 19.59
C GLU A 312 12.52 -25.81 18.26
N ASP A 313 12.32 -27.09 17.90
CA ASP A 313 12.83 -27.66 16.66
C ASP A 313 11.79 -27.70 15.53
N LEU A 314 10.57 -27.20 15.77
CA LEU A 314 9.49 -27.19 14.81
C LEU A 314 9.52 -25.93 13.94
N GLU A 315 9.66 -26.07 12.62
CA GLU A 315 9.46 -24.98 11.69
C GLU A 315 7.96 -24.62 11.65
N VAL A 316 7.62 -23.39 12.08
CA VAL A 316 6.24 -22.92 12.23
C VAL A 316 5.85 -21.86 11.21
N GLY A 317 6.78 -21.37 10.39
CA GLY A 317 6.47 -20.33 9.41
C GLY A 317 7.68 -19.66 8.79
N TRP A 318 7.43 -18.51 8.15
CA TRP A 318 8.47 -17.72 7.45
C TRP A 318 8.19 -16.22 7.50
N VAL A 319 9.24 -15.44 7.42
CA VAL A 319 9.21 -13.98 7.31
C VAL A 319 8.86 -13.59 5.87
N THR A 320 7.90 -12.69 5.69
CA THR A 320 7.53 -12.13 4.38
C THR A 320 8.20 -10.79 4.11
N SER A 321 8.25 -9.91 5.11
CA SER A 321 8.92 -8.61 5.02
C SER A 321 9.57 -8.25 6.35
N GLY A 322 10.66 -7.50 6.31
CA GLY A 322 11.29 -7.08 7.56
C GLY A 322 12.27 -5.94 7.40
N THR A 323 12.34 -5.15 8.46
CA THR A 323 13.17 -3.94 8.54
C THR A 323 13.66 -3.66 9.95
N TYR A 324 14.45 -2.62 10.09
CA TYR A 324 14.73 -2.01 11.40
C TYR A 324 13.72 -0.89 11.65
N SER A 325 12.99 -0.96 12.75
CA SER A 325 12.11 0.12 13.22
C SER A 325 12.90 1.10 14.07
N PRO A 326 13.07 2.36 13.63
CA PRO A 326 13.72 3.38 14.45
C PRO A 326 12.87 3.79 15.65
N VAL A 327 11.55 3.64 15.55
CA VAL A 327 10.62 3.95 16.65
C VAL A 327 10.76 2.94 17.79
N LEU A 328 10.91 1.65 17.46
CA LEU A 328 11.09 0.58 18.46
C LEU A 328 12.56 0.33 18.82
N GLY A 329 13.51 0.82 18.04
CA GLY A 329 14.93 0.60 18.19
C GLY A 329 15.35 -0.87 17.96
N ARG A 330 14.62 -1.60 17.10
CA ARG A 330 14.86 -3.03 16.85
C ARG A 330 14.37 -3.53 15.51
N GLY A 331 14.80 -4.72 15.12
CA GLY A 331 14.28 -5.42 13.96
C GLY A 331 12.80 -5.77 14.14
N VAL A 332 12.01 -5.56 13.09
CA VAL A 332 10.58 -5.89 13.02
C VAL A 332 10.27 -6.52 11.68
N GLY A 333 9.19 -7.26 11.59
CA GLY A 333 8.77 -7.87 10.34
C GLY A 333 7.32 -8.30 10.31
N GLN A 334 6.92 -8.75 9.15
CA GLN A 334 5.68 -9.47 8.91
C GLN A 334 6.02 -10.91 8.55
N ALA A 335 5.18 -11.84 8.94
CA ALA A 335 5.41 -13.25 8.73
C ALA A 335 4.10 -14.03 8.60
N TYR A 336 4.17 -15.20 7.98
CA TYR A 336 3.16 -16.21 8.10
C TYR A 336 3.58 -17.25 9.14
N ILE A 337 2.68 -17.58 10.06
CA ILE A 337 2.85 -18.64 11.06
C ILE A 337 1.68 -19.60 10.94
N SER A 338 1.92 -20.89 11.18
CA SER A 338 0.84 -21.90 11.25
C SER A 338 -0.16 -21.51 12.33
N SER A 339 -1.45 -21.66 12.03
CA SER A 339 -2.54 -21.11 12.86
C SER A 339 -2.54 -21.62 14.30
N GLY A 340 -2.07 -22.85 14.53
CA GLY A 340 -1.94 -23.42 15.86
C GLY A 340 -0.85 -22.76 16.74
N HIS A 341 0.05 -21.98 16.15
CA HIS A 341 1.17 -21.33 16.82
C HIS A 341 1.12 -19.78 16.71
N ALA A 342 0.08 -19.21 16.14
CA ALA A 342 -0.04 -17.77 15.90
C ALA A 342 -0.60 -17.01 17.11
N LEU A 343 -0.09 -17.30 18.31
CA LEU A 343 -0.52 -16.65 19.56
C LEU A 343 0.20 -15.33 19.76
N ILE A 344 -0.57 -14.25 19.82
CA ILE A 344 -0.01 -12.90 20.04
C ILE A 344 0.61 -12.82 21.44
N GLY A 345 1.87 -12.38 21.49
CA GLY A 345 2.66 -12.27 22.73
C GLY A 345 3.66 -13.40 22.94
N GLU A 346 3.47 -14.52 22.28
CA GLU A 346 4.35 -15.68 22.38
C GLU A 346 5.72 -15.46 21.74
N SER A 347 6.70 -16.22 22.20
CA SER A 347 8.06 -16.25 21.66
C SER A 347 8.13 -17.15 20.43
N VAL A 348 8.93 -16.73 19.46
CA VAL A 348 9.29 -17.49 18.28
C VAL A 348 10.75 -17.19 17.95
N GLU A 349 11.46 -18.11 17.33
CA GLU A 349 12.84 -17.90 16.89
C GLU A 349 12.89 -17.65 15.39
N VAL A 350 13.66 -16.63 14.99
CA VAL A 350 13.97 -16.31 13.59
C VAL A 350 15.34 -16.89 13.26
N GLU A 351 15.43 -17.77 12.28
CA GLU A 351 16.69 -18.30 11.82
C GLU A 351 17.37 -17.33 10.85
N VAL A 352 18.54 -16.83 11.23
CA VAL A 352 19.34 -15.91 10.42
C VAL A 352 20.72 -16.53 10.22
N ARG A 353 21.02 -16.97 8.99
CA ARG A 353 22.32 -17.60 8.66
C ARG A 353 22.70 -18.78 9.56
N GLY A 354 21.70 -19.62 9.88
CA GLY A 354 21.91 -20.81 10.72
C GLY A 354 21.98 -20.53 12.24
N VAL A 355 21.73 -19.28 12.67
CA VAL A 355 21.62 -18.92 14.08
C VAL A 355 20.20 -18.50 14.38
N ARG A 356 19.62 -19.01 15.46
CA ARG A 356 18.26 -18.66 15.88
C ARG A 356 18.28 -17.51 16.88
N TYR A 357 17.43 -16.52 16.64
CA TYR A 357 17.29 -15.31 17.46
C TYR A 357 15.85 -15.17 17.93
N GLU A 358 15.66 -14.93 19.21
CA GLU A 358 14.34 -14.79 19.78
C GLU A 358 13.63 -13.52 19.31
N ALA A 359 12.36 -13.69 18.95
CA ALA A 359 11.42 -12.64 18.59
C ALA A 359 10.10 -12.88 19.31
N ARG A 360 9.22 -11.88 19.29
CA ARG A 360 7.86 -11.97 19.81
C ARG A 360 6.86 -11.85 18.66
N ILE A 361 5.86 -12.73 18.67
CA ILE A 361 4.68 -12.61 17.81
C ILE A 361 3.85 -11.42 18.28
N SER A 362 3.49 -10.54 17.36
CA SER A 362 2.74 -9.32 17.64
C SER A 362 1.55 -9.18 16.69
N ASP A 363 0.56 -8.42 17.12
CA ASP A 363 -0.51 -7.96 16.23
C ASP A 363 -0.09 -6.65 15.53
N PHE A 364 -0.85 -6.23 14.52
CA PHE A 364 -0.65 -4.98 13.82
C PHE A 364 -1.55 -3.87 14.40
N PRO A 365 -1.08 -2.61 14.39
CA PRO A 365 0.27 -2.17 14.01
C PRO A 365 1.34 -2.57 15.03
N LEU A 366 2.62 -2.67 14.56
CA LEU A 366 3.75 -3.03 15.44
C LEU A 366 4.13 -1.91 16.39
N ILE A 367 3.86 -0.68 16.02
CA ILE A 367 4.07 0.52 16.84
C ILE A 367 2.73 1.00 17.40
N LYS A 368 2.76 1.53 18.62
CA LYS A 368 1.61 2.26 19.18
C LYS A 368 1.68 3.72 18.74
N LYS A 369 0.57 4.27 18.31
CA LYS A 369 0.38 5.68 18.02
C LYS A 369 -0.45 6.33 19.09
#